data_b76455de01f5f5c6ae4d382e4df18ce3
#
_entry.id   b76455de01f5f5c6ae4d382e4df18ce3
#
_cell.length_a   1.000
_cell.length_b   1.000
_cell.length_c   1.000
_cell.angle_alpha   90.00
_cell.angle_beta   90.00
_cell.angle_gamma   90.00
#
_symmetry.space_group_name_H-M   'P 1'
#
loop_
_entity.id
_entity.type
_entity.pdbx_description
1 polymer ?
#
loop_
_entity_poly.entity_id
_entity_poly.type
_entity_poly.pdbx_seq_one_letter_code
_entity_poly.pdbx_strand_id
1 'polypeptide(L)'
;QWAAVEALNGTQDFIPGFQKLFEERRDLVVSMLNQATGIECPKPEGAFYVYPDISACIGKTSAAGTLIENDEAFATALLEETGVAVVFGAAFGLSPNFRVSYATSDAELLEACTRIKEFCENLI
;
A
#
# COMPACT_ATOMS: atom_id res chain seq x y z
N GLN A 1 29.35 -11.81 -1.05
CA GLN A 1 29.90 -11.61 -2.40
C GLN A 1 29.61 -12.84 -3.31
N TRP A 2 29.87 -14.09 -2.86
CA TRP A 2 29.61 -15.29 -3.68
C TRP A 2 28.13 -15.43 -4.09
N ALA A 3 27.18 -15.08 -3.22
CA ALA A 3 25.76 -15.06 -3.57
C ALA A 3 25.45 -14.04 -4.70
N ALA A 4 26.12 -12.88 -4.69
CA ALA A 4 25.96 -11.89 -5.75
C ALA A 4 26.56 -12.39 -7.10
N VAL A 5 27.67 -13.12 -7.05
CA VAL A 5 28.26 -13.76 -8.26
C VAL A 5 27.27 -14.76 -8.87
N GLU A 6 26.66 -15.62 -8.05
CA GLU A 6 25.65 -16.57 -8.51
C GLU A 6 24.39 -15.86 -9.03
N ALA A 7 23.91 -14.83 -8.35
CA ALA A 7 22.76 -14.06 -8.78
C ALA A 7 22.96 -13.36 -10.14
N LEU A 8 24.20 -12.97 -10.46
CA LEU A 8 24.52 -12.28 -11.71
C LEU A 8 24.87 -13.23 -12.87
N ASN A 9 25.47 -14.38 -12.57
CA ASN A 9 25.97 -15.33 -13.59
C ASN A 9 25.14 -16.62 -13.69
N GLY A 10 24.29 -16.90 -12.69
CA GLY A 10 23.38 -18.03 -12.70
C GLY A 10 22.18 -17.84 -13.62
N THR A 11 21.24 -18.79 -13.62
CA THR A 11 20.03 -18.68 -14.44
C THR A 11 19.16 -17.49 -14.03
N GLN A 12 18.60 -16.80 -15.02
CA GLN A 12 17.66 -15.70 -14.87
C GLN A 12 16.22 -16.11 -15.25
N ASP A 13 15.97 -17.38 -15.49
CA ASP A 13 14.69 -17.89 -16.02
C ASP A 13 13.49 -17.65 -15.12
N PHE A 14 13.73 -17.39 -13.82
CA PHE A 14 12.68 -17.06 -12.85
C PHE A 14 12.17 -15.61 -12.95
N ILE A 15 12.97 -14.69 -13.51
CA ILE A 15 12.67 -13.24 -13.54
C ILE A 15 11.35 -12.94 -14.28
N PRO A 16 11.10 -13.46 -15.50
CA PRO A 16 9.84 -13.18 -16.20
C PRO A 16 8.59 -13.64 -15.44
N GLY A 17 8.68 -14.77 -14.72
CA GLY A 17 7.59 -15.27 -13.88
C GLY A 17 7.30 -14.34 -12.71
N PHE A 18 8.32 -13.86 -12.01
CA PHE A 18 8.17 -12.90 -10.94
C PHE A 18 7.68 -11.53 -11.43
N GLN A 19 8.20 -11.05 -12.57
CA GLN A 19 7.73 -9.80 -13.15
C GLN A 19 6.21 -9.85 -13.38
N LYS A 20 5.72 -10.88 -14.04
CA LYS A 20 4.29 -11.06 -14.30
C LYS A 20 3.47 -11.11 -12.99
N LEU A 21 3.92 -11.90 -12.01
CA LEU A 21 3.26 -12.00 -10.71
C LEU A 21 3.16 -10.64 -10.01
N PHE A 22 4.24 -9.85 -10.00
CA PHE A 22 4.24 -8.52 -9.39
C PHE A 22 3.39 -7.51 -10.17
N GLU A 23 3.31 -7.62 -11.49
CA GLU A 23 2.39 -6.81 -12.30
C GLU A 23 0.92 -7.11 -11.95
N GLU A 24 0.54 -8.37 -11.83
CA GLU A 24 -0.80 -8.80 -11.45
C GLU A 24 -1.17 -8.28 -10.04
N ARG A 25 -0.28 -8.40 -9.07
CA ARG A 25 -0.46 -7.88 -7.71
C ARG A 25 -0.55 -6.37 -7.65
N ARG A 26 0.30 -5.67 -8.40
CA ARG A 26 0.23 -4.20 -8.56
C ARG A 26 -1.14 -3.78 -9.06
N ASP A 27 -1.60 -4.40 -10.14
CA ASP A 27 -2.86 -4.04 -10.80
C ASP A 27 -4.06 -4.33 -9.89
N LEU A 28 -4.04 -5.43 -9.12
CA LEU A 28 -5.01 -5.73 -8.07
C LEU A 28 -5.05 -4.61 -7.02
N VAL A 29 -3.92 -4.29 -6.41
CA VAL A 29 -3.83 -3.29 -5.31
C VAL A 29 -4.23 -1.90 -5.79
N VAL A 30 -3.74 -1.46 -6.95
CA VAL A 30 -4.10 -0.15 -7.54
C VAL A 30 -5.61 -0.08 -7.81
N SER A 31 -6.19 -1.14 -8.39
CA SER A 31 -7.63 -1.20 -8.67
C SER A 31 -8.47 -1.12 -7.40
N MET A 32 -8.09 -1.85 -6.35
CA MET A 32 -8.83 -1.87 -5.09
C MET A 32 -8.72 -0.56 -4.32
N LEU A 33 -7.51 0.01 -4.21
CA LEU A 33 -7.30 1.27 -3.49
C LEU A 33 -8.00 2.45 -4.17
N ASN A 34 -8.07 2.49 -5.50
CA ASN A 34 -8.82 3.52 -6.22
C ASN A 34 -10.35 3.39 -6.10
N GLN A 35 -10.86 2.32 -5.48
CA GLN A 35 -12.27 2.18 -5.11
C GLN A 35 -12.54 2.68 -3.68
N ALA A 36 -11.51 2.93 -2.88
CA ALA A 36 -11.63 3.44 -1.53
C ALA A 36 -11.91 4.95 -1.54
N THR A 37 -12.87 5.39 -0.73
CA THR A 37 -13.24 6.80 -0.63
C THR A 37 -12.08 7.64 -0.11
N GLY A 38 -11.67 8.64 -0.89
CA GLY A 38 -10.62 9.58 -0.49
C GLY A 38 -9.18 9.10 -0.73
N ILE A 39 -8.99 7.99 -1.44
CA ILE A 39 -7.68 7.49 -1.88
C ILE A 39 -7.51 7.72 -3.38
N GLU A 40 -6.37 8.24 -3.78
CA GLU A 40 -5.90 8.27 -5.15
C GLU A 40 -4.58 7.50 -5.26
N CYS A 41 -4.60 6.36 -5.95
CA CYS A 41 -3.46 5.46 -6.07
C CYS A 41 -2.94 5.45 -7.52
N PRO A 42 -1.87 6.20 -7.84
CA PRO A 42 -1.23 6.14 -9.15
C PRO A 42 -0.59 4.77 -9.38
N LYS A 43 -0.65 4.30 -10.63
CA LYS A 43 -0.04 3.03 -11.03
C LYS A 43 1.48 3.20 -11.16
N PRO A 44 2.30 2.52 -10.33
CA PRO A 44 3.75 2.58 -10.46
C PRO A 44 4.24 1.77 -11.67
N GLU A 45 5.34 2.21 -12.27
CA GLU A 45 5.99 1.50 -13.39
C GLU A 45 6.95 0.39 -12.92
N GLY A 46 7.29 0.37 -11.63
CA GLY A 46 8.24 -0.61 -11.06
C GLY A 46 8.14 -0.71 -9.54
N ALA A 47 9.15 -1.32 -8.93
CA ALA A 47 9.19 -1.66 -7.51
C ALA A 47 8.13 -2.72 -7.11
N PHE A 48 7.86 -2.84 -5.82
CA PHE A 48 6.89 -3.78 -5.25
C PHE A 48 6.00 -3.10 -4.18
N TYR A 49 5.76 -1.80 -4.34
CA TYR A 49 4.88 -1.00 -3.48
C TYR A 49 4.13 0.06 -4.30
N VAL A 50 2.97 0.46 -3.80
CA VAL A 50 2.22 1.62 -4.24
C VAL A 50 2.36 2.75 -3.23
N TYR A 51 2.06 3.98 -3.67
CA TYR A 51 2.20 5.18 -2.84
C TYR A 51 0.96 6.09 -2.99
N PRO A 52 -0.21 5.65 -2.46
CA PRO A 52 -1.45 6.38 -2.61
C PRO A 52 -1.45 7.71 -1.85
N ASP A 53 -2.11 8.69 -2.44
CA ASP A 53 -2.48 9.97 -1.83
C ASP A 53 -3.76 9.81 -1.01
N ILE A 54 -3.80 10.48 0.16
CA ILE A 54 -4.93 10.50 1.08
C ILE A 54 -5.36 11.91 1.47
N SER A 55 -5.06 12.89 0.64
CA SER A 55 -5.40 14.30 0.90
C SER A 55 -6.87 14.49 1.27
N ALA A 56 -7.77 13.72 0.65
CA ALA A 56 -9.21 13.80 0.93
C ALA A 56 -9.64 13.10 2.24
N CYS A 57 -8.74 12.39 2.92
CA CYS A 57 -8.97 11.80 4.24
C CYS A 57 -8.52 12.73 5.37
N ILE A 58 -7.67 13.72 5.08
CA ILE A 58 -7.16 14.64 6.10
C ILE A 58 -8.29 15.54 6.63
N GLY A 59 -8.32 15.70 7.95
CA GLY A 59 -9.35 16.46 8.68
C GLY A 59 -10.61 15.66 9.01
N LYS A 60 -10.71 14.41 8.53
CA LYS A 60 -11.80 13.50 8.88
C LYS A 60 -11.52 12.78 10.21
N THR A 61 -12.55 12.17 10.77
CA THR A 61 -12.47 11.41 12.03
C THR A 61 -12.80 9.94 11.77
N SER A 62 -12.02 9.03 12.33
CA SER A 62 -12.24 7.59 12.20
C SER A 62 -13.43 7.12 13.06
N ALA A 63 -13.86 5.87 12.85
CA ALA A 63 -14.95 5.27 13.63
C ALA A 63 -14.64 5.19 15.14
N ALA A 64 -13.37 5.05 15.53
CA ALA A 64 -12.93 5.09 16.92
C ALA A 64 -12.78 6.53 17.49
N GLY A 65 -13.01 7.56 16.69
CA GLY A 65 -12.93 8.96 17.10
C GLY A 65 -11.56 9.61 16.93
N THR A 66 -10.63 8.98 16.20
CA THR A 66 -9.30 9.52 15.92
C THR A 66 -9.38 10.54 14.78
N LEU A 67 -8.96 11.79 15.04
CA LEU A 67 -8.84 12.81 14.01
C LEU A 67 -7.61 12.50 13.10
N ILE A 68 -7.83 12.43 11.80
CA ILE A 68 -6.79 12.21 10.80
C ILE A 68 -6.13 13.55 10.46
N GLU A 69 -5.19 13.98 11.29
CA GLU A 69 -4.49 15.27 11.11
C GLU A 69 -3.45 15.21 9.97
N ASN A 70 -2.87 14.05 9.73
CA ASN A 70 -1.81 13.81 8.75
C ASN A 70 -1.71 12.32 8.39
N ASP A 71 -0.77 11.97 7.55
CA ASP A 71 -0.53 10.60 7.09
C ASP A 71 -0.02 9.66 8.20
N GLU A 72 0.69 10.15 9.21
CA GLU A 72 1.08 9.36 10.38
C GLU A 72 -0.14 9.01 11.24
N ALA A 73 -1.04 9.96 11.48
CA ALA A 73 -2.30 9.72 12.19
C ALA A 73 -3.18 8.70 11.42
N PHE A 74 -3.24 8.82 10.08
CA PHE A 74 -3.95 7.86 9.22
C PHE A 74 -3.38 6.46 9.38
N ALA A 75 -2.05 6.29 9.23
CA ALA A 75 -1.40 4.99 9.31
C ALA A 75 -1.54 4.35 10.70
N THR A 76 -1.50 5.16 11.76
CA THR A 76 -1.68 4.70 13.15
C THR A 76 -3.12 4.24 13.40
N ALA A 77 -4.11 5.06 13.02
CA ALA A 77 -5.52 4.71 13.18
C ALA A 77 -5.88 3.46 12.36
N LEU A 78 -5.41 3.37 11.12
CA LEU A 78 -5.60 2.20 10.27
C LEU A 78 -5.05 0.92 10.93
N LEU A 79 -3.84 0.99 11.49
CA LEU A 79 -3.24 -0.15 12.19
C LEU A 79 -4.03 -0.56 13.43
N GLU A 80 -4.41 0.41 14.27
CA GLU A 80 -5.11 0.15 15.53
C GLU A 80 -6.52 -0.38 15.32
N GLU A 81 -7.24 0.14 14.33
CA GLU A 81 -8.64 -0.21 14.09
C GLU A 81 -8.83 -1.44 13.18
N THR A 82 -7.88 -1.69 12.27
CA THR A 82 -8.03 -2.75 11.25
C THR A 82 -6.95 -3.82 11.26
N GLY A 83 -5.84 -3.58 11.95
CA GLY A 83 -4.67 -4.46 11.94
C GLY A 83 -3.84 -4.40 10.66
N VAL A 84 -4.09 -3.41 9.78
CA VAL A 84 -3.32 -3.24 8.53
C VAL A 84 -2.16 -2.29 8.77
N ALA A 85 -0.94 -2.80 8.64
CA ALA A 85 0.29 -2.03 8.78
C ALA A 85 0.72 -1.42 7.44
N VAL A 86 0.83 -0.10 7.40
CA VAL A 86 1.37 0.68 6.29
C VAL A 86 2.44 1.65 6.79
N VAL A 87 3.19 2.27 5.90
CA VAL A 87 4.16 3.28 6.31
C VAL A 87 3.70 4.65 5.81
N PHE A 88 3.59 5.60 6.72
CA PHE A 88 3.19 6.97 6.40
C PHE A 88 4.22 7.68 5.50
N GLY A 89 3.73 8.54 4.62
CA GLY A 89 4.52 9.12 3.53
C GLY A 89 5.57 10.13 3.98
N ALA A 90 5.30 10.86 5.07
CA ALA A 90 6.27 11.81 5.63
C ALA A 90 7.61 11.16 5.97
N ALA A 91 7.64 9.86 6.32
CA ALA A 91 8.87 9.09 6.53
C ALA A 91 9.77 9.00 5.28
N PHE A 92 9.20 9.25 4.09
CA PHE A 92 9.88 9.23 2.79
C PHE A 92 9.92 10.60 2.11
N GLY A 93 9.47 11.65 2.81
CA GLY A 93 9.52 13.02 2.33
C GLY A 93 8.34 13.44 1.42
N LEU A 94 7.27 12.66 1.33
CA LEU A 94 6.07 12.99 0.57
C LEU A 94 4.80 12.69 1.39
N SER A 95 4.10 13.74 1.78
CA SER A 95 2.86 13.72 2.55
C SER A 95 1.77 14.54 1.80
N PRO A 96 0.48 14.25 1.96
CA PRO A 96 -0.11 13.18 2.76
C PRO A 96 -0.30 11.88 1.95
N ASN A 97 0.59 10.96 2.09
CA ASN A 97 0.60 9.69 1.37
C ASN A 97 0.87 8.53 2.34
N PHE A 98 0.70 7.29 1.88
CA PHE A 98 1.20 6.12 2.59
C PHE A 98 1.75 5.07 1.62
N ARG A 99 2.65 4.23 2.10
CA ARG A 99 3.27 3.18 1.31
C ARG A 99 2.68 1.82 1.65
N VAL A 100 2.25 1.08 0.64
CA VAL A 100 1.81 -0.32 0.75
C VAL A 100 2.69 -1.20 -0.10
N SER A 101 3.33 -2.21 0.51
CA SER A 101 4.06 -3.25 -0.22
C SER A 101 3.08 -4.30 -0.74
N TYR A 102 3.24 -4.73 -1.99
CA TYR A 102 2.51 -5.87 -2.56
C TYR A 102 3.38 -7.12 -2.71
N ALA A 103 4.50 -7.18 -1.98
CA ALA A 103 5.36 -8.36 -1.91
C ALA A 103 4.88 -9.38 -0.86
N THR A 104 3.60 -9.75 -0.93
CA THR A 104 2.97 -10.76 -0.07
C THR A 104 1.98 -11.61 -0.87
N SER A 105 1.20 -12.49 -0.24
CA SER A 105 0.22 -13.32 -0.94
C SER A 105 -0.98 -12.53 -1.45
N ASP A 106 -1.61 -13.00 -2.52
CA ASP A 106 -2.79 -12.35 -3.11
C ASP A 106 -3.96 -12.30 -2.13
N ALA A 107 -4.10 -13.33 -1.28
CA ALA A 107 -5.12 -13.37 -0.24
C ALA A 107 -4.93 -12.29 0.82
N GLU A 108 -3.69 -12.06 1.26
CA GLU A 108 -3.35 -11.00 2.21
C GLU A 108 -3.54 -9.61 1.60
N LEU A 109 -3.19 -9.44 0.31
CA LEU A 109 -3.42 -8.18 -0.40
C LEU A 109 -4.90 -7.85 -0.53
N LEU A 110 -5.71 -8.83 -0.90
CA LEU A 110 -7.15 -8.68 -1.02
C LEU A 110 -7.77 -8.28 0.32
N GLU A 111 -7.40 -8.97 1.39
CA GLU A 111 -7.88 -8.71 2.74
C GLU A 111 -7.46 -7.32 3.23
N ALA A 112 -6.18 -6.95 3.08
CA ALA A 112 -5.67 -5.65 3.50
C ALA A 112 -6.35 -4.50 2.73
N CYS A 113 -6.47 -4.60 1.40
CA CYS A 113 -7.14 -3.59 0.60
C CYS A 113 -8.63 -3.46 0.93
N THR A 114 -9.31 -4.57 1.27
CA THR A 114 -10.70 -4.55 1.72
C THR A 114 -10.84 -3.77 3.03
N ARG A 115 -9.98 -4.06 4.02
CA ARG A 115 -9.98 -3.34 5.31
C ARG A 115 -9.63 -1.86 5.17
N ILE A 116 -8.68 -1.50 4.29
CA ILE A 116 -8.36 -0.10 3.98
C ILE A 116 -9.59 0.61 3.40
N LYS A 117 -10.28 -0.03 2.46
CA LYS A 117 -11.49 0.53 1.85
C LYS A 117 -12.59 0.75 2.89
N GLU A 118 -12.90 -0.24 3.72
CA GLU A 118 -13.89 -0.14 4.79
C GLU A 118 -13.53 0.95 5.81
N PHE A 119 -12.25 1.06 6.19
CA PHE A 119 -11.76 2.13 7.05
C PHE A 119 -12.03 3.51 6.45
N CYS A 120 -11.69 3.72 5.16
CA CYS A 120 -11.91 4.99 4.48
C CYS A 120 -13.39 5.33 4.29
N GLU A 121 -14.26 4.33 4.05
CA GLU A 121 -15.71 4.52 3.94
C GLU A 121 -16.35 4.98 5.26
N ASN A 122 -15.74 4.66 6.40
CA ASN A 122 -16.22 5.03 7.74
C ASN A 122 -15.61 6.33 8.27
N LEU A 123 -14.76 7.02 7.51
CA LEU A 123 -14.25 8.35 7.85
C LEU A 123 -15.31 9.43 7.65
N ILE A 124 -15.62 10.21 8.70
CA ILE A 124 -16.60 11.31 8.74
C ILE A 124 -15.92 12.67 8.92
#